data_2d294ae9b8399405ff1d9489154c7a40
#
_entry.id   2d294ae9b8399405ff1d9489154c7a40
#
_cell.length_a   1.000
_cell.length_b   1.000
_cell.length_c   1.000
_cell.angle_alpha   90.00
_cell.angle_beta   90.00
_cell.angle_gamma   90.00
#
_symmetry.space_group_name_H-M   'P 1'
#
loop_
_entity.id
_entity.type
_entity.pdbx_description
1 polymer ?
#
loop_
_entity_poly.entity_id
_entity_poly.type
_entity_poly.pdbx_seq_one_letter_code
_entity_poly.pdbx_strand_id
1 'polypeptide(L)'
;QLRQNTGKRMATPVNFMDYAFDGATLGAVFDNPFEFMGYSKIRFCYGRGFEAGPTDGSNELDDMDFGGLSWDIINNGDRFMNIQAFLAANIVNIPDGVEFDNVLELAMNDMFGTNFNGTLDTENLGDIYHTSFVYMDKAADLDYFLAGGWSRTDPDGVDEMGSTLLGSWWEDPGQKDGYCVYGGVRYSLADMGLKFGLEYNYGTKNWISMTPAHDDMTQAKLATRGHVGEVYMIWDLPVGDLLSDKCAAFMRLGYQHYEYDYTGSGNWLGAPADIDELDDPLNAQFFAPIEKMDQVYLTMEASF
;
A
#
# COMPACT_ATOMS: atom_id res chain seq x y z
N GLN A 1 -4.46 1.61 9.17
CA GLN A 1 -5.31 0.54 9.75
C GLN A 1 -6.25 1.06 10.84
N LEU A 2 -5.82 1.94 11.74
CA LEU A 2 -6.68 2.53 12.78
C LEU A 2 -7.95 3.18 12.20
N ARG A 3 -7.83 3.86 11.07
CA ARG A 3 -8.97 4.50 10.40
C ARG A 3 -10.04 3.52 9.90
N GLN A 4 -9.68 2.26 9.68
CA GLN A 4 -10.61 1.21 9.26
C GLN A 4 -11.52 0.74 10.40
N ASN A 5 -11.18 1.03 11.65
CA ASN A 5 -11.87 0.53 12.84
C ASN A 5 -12.79 1.55 13.50
N THR A 6 -12.58 2.84 13.25
CA THR A 6 -13.34 3.93 13.89
C THR A 6 -14.70 4.16 13.30
N GLY A 7 -14.99 3.53 12.19
CA GLY A 7 -16.19 3.81 11.44
C GLY A 7 -17.15 2.65 11.33
N LYS A 8 -18.22 2.92 10.66
CA LYS A 8 -19.23 1.96 10.25
C LYS A 8 -18.70 0.97 9.19
N ARG A 9 -17.52 1.27 8.58
CA ARG A 9 -16.94 0.50 7.47
C ARG A 9 -15.72 -0.28 7.90
N MET A 10 -15.57 -1.49 7.36
CA MET A 10 -14.41 -2.36 7.58
C MET A 10 -13.20 -1.96 6.75
N ALA A 11 -13.42 -1.39 5.57
CA ALA A 11 -12.39 -1.01 4.63
C ALA A 11 -12.58 0.44 4.15
N THR A 12 -11.52 1.06 3.64
CA THR A 12 -11.55 2.43 3.12
C THR A 12 -11.49 2.43 1.59
N PRO A 13 -11.97 3.50 0.92
CA PRO A 13 -11.81 3.65 -0.54
C PRO A 13 -10.36 3.63 -1.03
N VAL A 14 -9.42 3.95 -0.14
CA VAL A 14 -7.98 4.07 -0.44
C VAL A 14 -7.17 2.89 0.09
N ASN A 15 -7.76 1.69 0.17
CA ASN A 15 -7.11 0.51 0.75
C ASN A 15 -5.71 0.22 0.20
N PHE A 16 -5.51 0.39 -1.12
CA PHE A 16 -4.23 0.11 -1.77
C PHE A 16 -3.45 1.36 -2.14
N MET A 17 -3.94 2.53 -1.74
CA MET A 17 -3.28 3.81 -1.93
C MET A 17 -3.55 4.70 -0.71
N ASP A 18 -2.54 4.90 0.11
CA ASP A 18 -2.55 5.82 1.25
C ASP A 18 -1.20 6.56 1.27
N TYR A 19 -1.00 7.42 0.29
CA TYR A 19 0.21 8.23 0.11
C TYR A 19 -0.13 9.71 0.24
N ALA A 20 0.68 10.45 0.98
CA ALA A 20 0.53 11.90 1.14
C ALA A 20 1.34 12.65 0.08
N PHE A 21 0.73 13.57 -0.61
CA PHE A 21 1.37 14.45 -1.59
C PHE A 21 0.74 15.84 -1.56
N ASP A 22 1.49 16.83 -1.99
CA ASP A 22 1.00 18.20 -2.14
C ASP A 22 0.20 18.32 -3.43
N GLY A 23 -1.08 18.67 -3.32
CA GLY A 23 -1.92 18.67 -4.51
C GLY A 23 -3.31 19.23 -4.31
N ALA A 24 -4.15 18.97 -5.29
CA ALA A 24 -5.54 19.41 -5.33
C ALA A 24 -6.49 18.30 -5.73
N THR A 25 -7.71 18.36 -5.19
CA THR A 25 -8.79 17.45 -5.54
C THR A 25 -10.01 18.25 -6.02
N LEU A 26 -10.53 17.87 -7.18
CA LEU A 26 -11.81 18.34 -7.69
C LEU A 26 -12.81 17.19 -7.69
N GLY A 27 -13.99 17.40 -7.10
CA GLY A 27 -15.00 16.36 -7.04
C GLY A 27 -16.42 16.86 -7.26
N ALA A 28 -17.27 15.95 -7.70
CA ALA A 28 -18.70 16.15 -7.83
C ALA A 28 -19.45 15.04 -7.10
N VAL A 29 -20.54 15.40 -6.44
CA VAL A 29 -21.46 14.48 -5.76
C VAL A 29 -22.83 14.62 -6.43
N PHE A 30 -23.47 13.51 -6.71
CA PHE A 30 -24.79 13.46 -7.32
C PHE A 30 -25.58 12.25 -6.82
N ASP A 31 -26.91 12.34 -6.86
CA ASP A 31 -27.77 11.23 -6.51
C ASP A 31 -27.77 10.20 -7.63
N ASN A 32 -27.72 8.93 -7.25
CA ASN A 32 -27.84 7.84 -8.20
C ASN A 32 -29.30 7.71 -8.68
N PRO A 33 -29.50 7.27 -9.95
CA PRO A 33 -30.85 7.04 -10.48
C PRO A 33 -31.60 5.90 -9.78
N PHE A 34 -30.90 5.05 -9.04
CA PHE A 34 -31.48 3.94 -8.29
C PHE A 34 -31.31 4.19 -6.80
N GLU A 35 -32.38 4.23 -6.03
CA GLU A 35 -32.38 4.51 -4.58
C GLU A 35 -31.45 3.56 -3.78
N PHE A 36 -31.36 2.28 -4.18
CA PHE A 36 -30.50 1.31 -3.50
C PHE A 36 -28.99 1.62 -3.62
N MET A 37 -28.60 2.45 -4.56
CA MET A 37 -27.20 2.87 -4.75
C MET A 37 -26.84 4.10 -3.89
N GLY A 38 -27.83 4.85 -3.40
CA GLY A 38 -27.59 6.08 -2.65
C GLY A 38 -26.98 7.19 -3.51
N TYR A 39 -25.95 7.85 -3.02
CA TYR A 39 -25.24 8.89 -3.78
C TYR A 39 -23.99 8.35 -4.45
N SER A 40 -23.56 9.05 -5.49
CA SER A 40 -22.29 8.81 -6.20
C SER A 40 -21.36 10.00 -6.05
N LYS A 41 -20.06 9.74 -6.00
CA LYS A 41 -19.03 10.78 -5.91
C LYS A 41 -17.89 10.45 -6.84
N ILE A 42 -17.60 11.37 -7.77
CA ILE A 42 -16.41 11.30 -8.62
C ILE A 42 -15.41 12.33 -8.11
N ARG A 43 -14.14 11.94 -8.04
CA ARG A 43 -13.02 12.82 -7.66
C ARG A 43 -11.90 12.67 -8.67
N PHE A 44 -11.37 13.76 -9.13
CA PHE A 44 -10.08 13.86 -9.77
C PHE A 44 -9.08 14.40 -8.75
N CYS A 45 -7.94 13.73 -8.61
CA CYS A 45 -6.87 14.12 -7.73
C CYS A 45 -5.60 14.32 -8.56
N TYR A 46 -4.85 15.36 -8.26
CA TYR A 46 -3.52 15.60 -8.81
C TYR A 46 -2.64 16.16 -7.70
N GLY A 47 -1.39 15.73 -7.65
CA GLY A 47 -0.41 16.25 -6.71
C GLY A 47 1.00 15.77 -7.03
N ARG A 48 1.94 16.30 -6.27
CA ARG A 48 3.36 16.06 -6.41
C ARG A 48 3.88 15.31 -5.19
N GLY A 49 4.57 14.20 -5.40
CA GLY A 49 5.13 13.37 -4.34
C GLY A 49 6.60 13.63 -4.07
N PHE A 50 7.31 14.10 -5.09
CA PHE A 50 8.71 14.54 -5.01
C PHE A 50 8.89 15.72 -5.97
N GLU A 51 9.59 16.76 -5.54
CA GLU A 51 9.91 17.94 -6.34
C GLU A 51 11.41 17.97 -6.59
N ALA A 52 11.79 17.78 -7.84
CA ALA A 52 13.16 17.97 -8.27
C ALA A 52 13.52 19.45 -8.11
N GLY A 53 14.60 19.74 -7.43
CA GLY A 53 15.08 21.12 -7.24
C GLY A 53 15.40 21.82 -8.56
N PRO A 54 15.74 23.11 -8.52
CA PRO A 54 16.18 23.83 -9.72
C PRO A 54 17.44 23.15 -10.27
N THR A 55 17.33 22.59 -11.47
CA THR A 55 18.44 21.92 -12.14
C THR A 55 19.53 22.92 -12.49
N ASP A 56 20.77 22.59 -12.21
CA ASP A 56 21.95 23.35 -12.63
C ASP A 56 22.37 23.02 -14.07
N GLY A 57 21.55 22.26 -14.80
CA GLY A 57 21.76 21.80 -16.17
C GLY A 57 22.62 20.53 -16.29
N SER A 58 22.96 19.87 -15.18
CA SER A 58 23.69 18.59 -15.14
C SER A 58 22.82 17.37 -14.85
N ASN A 59 21.67 17.55 -14.18
CA ASN A 59 20.70 16.49 -13.91
C ASN A 59 19.36 16.83 -14.54
N GLU A 60 18.86 15.96 -15.42
CA GLU A 60 17.53 16.03 -16.03
C GLU A 60 16.51 15.28 -15.15
N LEU A 61 16.49 15.58 -13.84
CA LEU A 61 15.57 14.92 -12.90
C LEU A 61 14.19 15.57 -13.01
N ASP A 62 13.18 14.78 -13.28
CA ASP A 62 11.78 15.19 -13.36
C ASP A 62 11.06 15.05 -12.00
N ASP A 63 10.08 15.90 -11.79
CA ASP A 63 9.20 15.82 -10.63
C ASP A 63 8.37 14.54 -10.63
N MET A 64 8.22 13.92 -9.47
CA MET A 64 7.31 12.77 -9.32
C MET A 64 5.88 13.26 -9.11
N ASP A 65 5.02 13.06 -10.10
CA ASP A 65 3.64 13.51 -10.11
C ASP A 65 2.65 12.35 -9.94
N PHE A 66 1.56 12.62 -9.20
CA PHE A 66 0.43 11.70 -9.04
C PHE A 66 -0.83 12.29 -9.65
N GLY A 67 -1.49 11.54 -10.51
CA GLY A 67 -2.78 11.91 -11.08
C GLY A 67 -3.75 10.75 -11.13
N GLY A 68 -5.01 10.98 -10.76
CA GLY A 68 -5.96 9.88 -10.76
C GLY A 68 -7.42 10.24 -10.58
N LEU A 69 -8.25 9.24 -10.75
CA LEU A 69 -9.69 9.29 -10.58
C LEU A 69 -10.15 8.30 -9.51
N SER A 70 -11.12 8.73 -8.70
CA SER A 70 -11.81 7.87 -7.74
C SER A 70 -13.31 8.06 -7.92
N TRP A 71 -14.04 6.95 -8.00
CA TRP A 71 -15.49 6.95 -8.19
C TRP A 71 -16.18 6.07 -7.15
N ASP A 72 -16.89 6.71 -6.22
CA ASP A 72 -17.83 6.05 -5.32
C ASP A 72 -19.11 5.75 -6.14
N ILE A 73 -19.27 4.52 -6.59
CA ILE A 73 -20.39 4.09 -7.46
C ILE A 73 -21.64 3.87 -6.62
N ILE A 74 -21.49 3.24 -5.46
CA ILE A 74 -22.58 2.95 -4.51
C ILE A 74 -22.18 3.51 -3.15
N ASN A 75 -23.07 4.27 -2.52
CA ASN A 75 -22.87 4.75 -1.17
C ASN A 75 -24.21 5.06 -0.50
N ASN A 76 -24.85 4.05 0.09
CA ASN A 76 -26.12 4.18 0.76
C ASN A 76 -26.04 4.03 2.29
N GLY A 77 -24.82 4.01 2.84
CA GLY A 77 -24.57 3.86 4.26
C GLY A 77 -24.16 2.44 4.66
N ASP A 78 -24.91 1.42 4.26
CA ASP A 78 -24.60 0.00 4.51
C ASP A 78 -23.74 -0.58 3.40
N ARG A 79 -24.10 -0.30 2.15
CA ARG A 79 -23.39 -0.76 0.96
C ARG A 79 -22.51 0.34 0.40
N PHE A 80 -21.28 -0.03 0.05
CA PHE A 80 -20.30 0.86 -0.55
C PHE A 80 -19.55 0.17 -1.67
N MET A 81 -19.38 0.85 -2.81
CA MET A 81 -18.52 0.39 -3.90
C MET A 81 -17.73 1.58 -4.44
N ASN A 82 -16.43 1.41 -4.48
CA ASN A 82 -15.51 2.39 -5.06
C ASN A 82 -14.57 1.72 -6.05
N ILE A 83 -14.26 2.43 -7.12
CA ILE A 83 -13.18 2.12 -8.06
C ILE A 83 -12.29 3.34 -8.14
N GLN A 84 -10.97 3.13 -8.17
CA GLN A 84 -9.99 4.19 -8.39
C GLN A 84 -8.89 3.73 -9.32
N ALA A 85 -8.36 4.68 -10.10
CA ALA A 85 -7.19 4.47 -10.95
C ALA A 85 -6.31 5.71 -10.88
N PHE A 86 -5.00 5.51 -10.85
CA PHE A 86 -4.03 6.59 -10.87
C PHE A 86 -2.75 6.19 -11.58
N LEU A 87 -2.01 7.21 -11.99
CA LEU A 87 -0.65 7.17 -12.50
C LEU A 87 0.24 7.86 -11.47
N ALA A 88 1.34 7.23 -11.10
CA ALA A 88 2.48 7.84 -10.46
C ALA A 88 3.58 7.94 -11.51
N ALA A 89 3.83 9.15 -11.99
CA ALA A 89 4.79 9.41 -13.05
C ALA A 89 6.15 9.78 -12.48
N ASN A 90 7.22 9.44 -13.21
CA ASN A 90 8.60 9.77 -12.88
C ASN A 90 9.02 9.30 -11.49
N ILE A 91 8.66 8.07 -11.15
CA ILE A 91 9.04 7.46 -9.86
C ILE A 91 10.56 7.48 -9.73
N VAL A 92 11.05 7.94 -8.59
CA VAL A 92 12.47 7.98 -8.27
C VAL A 92 12.92 6.74 -7.51
N ASN A 93 14.21 6.41 -7.59
CA ASN A 93 14.84 5.37 -6.79
C ASN A 93 14.90 5.74 -5.31
N ILE A 94 15.68 6.76 -4.96
CA ILE A 94 15.89 7.25 -3.59
C ILE A 94 15.77 8.77 -3.60
N PRO A 95 14.90 9.40 -2.80
CA PRO A 95 14.65 10.86 -2.88
C PRO A 95 15.85 11.75 -2.55
N ASP A 96 16.79 11.30 -1.72
CA ASP A 96 17.89 12.12 -1.21
C ASP A 96 19.28 11.60 -1.60
N GLY A 97 19.37 10.58 -2.45
CA GLY A 97 20.63 9.90 -2.76
C GLY A 97 21.29 9.24 -1.52
N VAL A 98 22.29 8.42 -1.73
CA VAL A 98 23.04 7.75 -0.65
C VAL A 98 24.50 7.65 -1.02
N GLU A 99 25.41 8.07 -0.11
CA GLU A 99 26.84 7.84 -0.22
C GLU A 99 27.21 6.52 0.49
N PHE A 100 27.95 5.67 -0.21
CA PHE A 100 28.52 4.43 0.34
C PHE A 100 30.01 4.61 0.59
N ASP A 101 30.56 3.77 1.46
CA ASP A 101 32.01 3.78 1.67
C ASP A 101 32.75 3.12 0.48
N ASN A 102 34.03 3.43 0.36
CA ASN A 102 34.89 2.93 -0.73
C ASN A 102 34.97 1.40 -0.84
N VAL A 103 34.63 0.67 0.22
CA VAL A 103 34.67 -0.80 0.21
C VAL A 103 33.53 -1.34 -0.61
N LEU A 104 32.32 -0.74 -0.50
CA LEU A 104 31.17 -1.15 -1.30
C LEU A 104 31.35 -0.75 -2.76
N GLU A 105 31.89 0.44 -3.04
CA GLU A 105 32.24 0.89 -4.38
C GLU A 105 33.16 -0.11 -5.10
N LEU A 106 34.28 -0.48 -4.44
CA LEU A 106 35.22 -1.45 -4.98
C LEU A 106 34.60 -2.84 -5.17
N ALA A 107 33.78 -3.29 -4.22
CA ALA A 107 33.11 -4.57 -4.30
C ALA A 107 32.10 -4.64 -5.44
N MET A 108 31.30 -3.60 -5.63
CA MET A 108 30.31 -3.51 -6.71
C MET A 108 30.99 -3.49 -8.09
N ASN A 109 32.03 -2.67 -8.25
CA ASN A 109 32.75 -2.55 -9.52
C ASN A 109 33.51 -3.85 -9.88
N ASP A 110 34.11 -4.55 -8.89
CA ASP A 110 34.83 -5.78 -9.12
C ASP A 110 33.91 -6.97 -9.37
N MET A 111 32.78 -7.03 -8.66
CA MET A 111 31.84 -8.16 -8.72
C MET A 111 30.89 -8.09 -9.91
N PHE A 112 30.46 -6.88 -10.29
CA PHE A 112 29.41 -6.68 -11.31
C PHE A 112 29.91 -5.93 -12.54
N GLY A 113 31.16 -5.47 -12.56
CA GLY A 113 31.73 -4.72 -13.68
C GLY A 113 31.08 -3.34 -13.88
N THR A 114 30.50 -2.77 -12.84
CA THR A 114 29.89 -1.44 -12.86
C THR A 114 30.96 -0.35 -12.81
N ASN A 115 30.57 0.89 -13.07
CA ASN A 115 31.38 2.09 -12.83
C ASN A 115 30.82 2.88 -11.65
N PHE A 116 30.28 2.20 -10.66
CA PHE A 116 29.73 2.83 -9.47
C PHE A 116 30.79 3.67 -8.75
N ASN A 117 30.47 4.92 -8.47
CA ASN A 117 31.37 5.93 -7.91
C ASN A 117 31.27 6.06 -6.39
N GLY A 118 30.53 5.17 -5.74
CA GLY A 118 30.26 5.22 -4.31
C GLY A 118 29.07 6.07 -3.90
N THR A 119 28.42 6.73 -4.86
CA THR A 119 27.22 7.54 -4.62
C THR A 119 26.06 6.97 -5.44
N LEU A 120 24.92 6.81 -4.83
CA LEU A 120 23.68 6.51 -5.52
C LEU A 120 22.89 7.82 -5.62
N ASP A 121 22.89 8.43 -6.79
CA ASP A 121 22.18 9.66 -7.05
C ASP A 121 20.67 9.40 -7.22
N THR A 122 19.85 10.43 -7.03
CA THR A 122 18.42 10.35 -7.31
C THR A 122 18.19 10.32 -8.82
N GLU A 123 17.49 9.30 -9.29
CA GLU A 123 17.17 9.10 -10.71
C GLU A 123 15.71 8.74 -10.92
N ASN A 124 15.12 9.19 -12.02
CA ASN A 124 13.79 8.75 -12.44
C ASN A 124 13.88 7.35 -13.05
N LEU A 125 13.01 6.46 -12.61
CA LEU A 125 12.99 5.06 -13.05
C LEU A 125 11.83 4.73 -13.97
N GLY A 126 10.85 5.63 -14.11
CA GLY A 126 9.66 5.44 -14.94
C GLY A 126 8.36 5.57 -14.17
N ASP A 127 7.30 4.97 -14.70
CA ASP A 127 5.93 5.15 -14.27
C ASP A 127 5.35 3.93 -13.56
N ILE A 128 4.38 4.18 -12.64
CA ILE A 128 3.55 3.14 -12.04
C ILE A 128 2.09 3.46 -12.26
N TYR A 129 1.38 2.56 -12.93
CA TYR A 129 -0.07 2.56 -13.09
C TYR A 129 -0.71 1.71 -11.99
N HIS A 130 -1.80 2.19 -11.42
CA HIS A 130 -2.50 1.47 -10.36
C HIS A 130 -4.01 1.60 -10.52
N THR A 131 -4.72 0.49 -10.34
CA THR A 131 -6.19 0.47 -10.30
C THR A 131 -6.63 -0.43 -9.15
N SER A 132 -7.63 0.02 -8.42
CA SER A 132 -8.19 -0.78 -7.33
C SER A 132 -9.70 -0.60 -7.22
N PHE A 133 -10.34 -1.60 -6.62
CA PHE A 133 -11.75 -1.52 -6.24
C PHE A 133 -11.94 -2.00 -4.81
N VAL A 134 -13.04 -1.55 -4.21
CA VAL A 134 -13.56 -2.10 -2.96
C VAL A 134 -15.07 -2.17 -3.02
N TYR A 135 -15.60 -3.30 -2.58
CA TYR A 135 -17.03 -3.50 -2.33
C TYR A 135 -17.24 -3.89 -0.88
N MET A 136 -18.16 -3.23 -0.21
CA MET A 136 -18.56 -3.54 1.17
C MET A 136 -20.07 -3.60 1.27
N ASP A 137 -20.55 -4.53 2.09
CA ASP A 137 -21.98 -4.67 2.35
C ASP A 137 -22.20 -5.22 3.75
N LYS A 138 -23.45 -5.22 4.17
CA LYS A 138 -23.88 -5.73 5.46
C LYS A 138 -25.10 -6.62 5.29
N ALA A 139 -25.07 -7.78 5.94
CA ALA A 139 -26.19 -8.71 6.00
C ALA A 139 -26.49 -9.05 7.46
N ALA A 140 -27.55 -8.46 8.02
CA ALA A 140 -27.88 -8.55 9.45
C ALA A 140 -26.68 -8.09 10.32
N ASP A 141 -26.13 -8.98 11.13
CA ASP A 141 -25.01 -8.72 12.03
C ASP A 141 -23.63 -9.01 11.39
N LEU A 142 -23.61 -9.38 10.12
CA LEU A 142 -22.41 -9.70 9.36
C LEU A 142 -22.06 -8.55 8.42
N ASP A 143 -20.93 -7.88 8.68
CA ASP A 143 -20.28 -6.99 7.72
C ASP A 143 -19.29 -7.80 6.89
N TYR A 144 -19.18 -7.52 5.58
CA TYR A 144 -18.18 -8.14 4.72
C TYR A 144 -17.68 -7.17 3.65
N PHE A 145 -16.47 -7.44 3.15
CA PHE A 145 -15.91 -6.68 2.05
C PHE A 145 -15.02 -7.55 1.17
N LEU A 146 -14.87 -7.10 -0.08
CA LEU A 146 -13.91 -7.59 -1.04
C LEU A 146 -13.24 -6.39 -1.70
N ALA A 147 -11.92 -6.42 -1.77
CA ALA A 147 -11.12 -5.44 -2.47
C ALA A 147 -10.13 -6.15 -3.40
N GLY A 148 -9.73 -5.49 -4.48
CA GLY A 148 -8.71 -5.97 -5.39
C GLY A 148 -7.93 -4.82 -5.97
N GLY A 149 -6.68 -5.09 -6.34
CA GLY A 149 -5.76 -4.13 -6.93
C GLY A 149 -4.98 -4.75 -8.09
N TRP A 150 -4.63 -3.89 -9.03
CA TRP A 150 -3.70 -4.13 -10.12
C TRP A 150 -2.70 -2.99 -10.16
N SER A 151 -1.43 -3.34 -10.30
CA SER A 151 -0.35 -2.39 -10.55
C SER A 151 0.45 -2.81 -11.77
N ARG A 152 0.98 -1.83 -12.51
CA ARG A 152 1.89 -2.05 -13.63
C ARG A 152 3.02 -1.07 -13.55
N THR A 153 4.25 -1.54 -13.70
CA THR A 153 5.41 -0.69 -13.90
C THR A 153 5.67 -0.47 -15.39
N ASP A 154 6.13 0.72 -15.74
CA ASP A 154 6.63 1.09 -17.06
C ASP A 154 8.00 1.75 -16.88
N PRO A 155 9.06 0.95 -16.73
CA PRO A 155 10.40 1.45 -16.47
C PRO A 155 10.98 2.11 -17.74
N ASP A 156 11.60 3.26 -17.57
CA ASP A 156 12.31 4.02 -18.62
C ASP A 156 13.76 4.36 -18.22
N GLY A 157 14.15 4.08 -16.97
CA GLY A 157 15.46 4.31 -16.41
C GLY A 157 15.99 3.13 -15.59
N VAL A 158 17.29 3.14 -15.37
CA VAL A 158 18.01 2.27 -14.42
C VAL A 158 18.95 3.15 -13.61
N ASP A 159 19.05 2.88 -12.31
CA ASP A 159 19.99 3.60 -11.46
C ASP A 159 21.44 3.13 -11.64
N GLU A 160 22.38 3.78 -10.98
CA GLU A 160 23.81 3.47 -11.08
C GLU A 160 24.16 2.06 -10.58
N MET A 161 23.31 1.45 -9.75
CA MET A 161 23.42 0.05 -9.32
C MET A 161 22.76 -0.93 -10.31
N GLY A 162 22.16 -0.42 -11.40
CA GLY A 162 21.45 -1.20 -12.39
C GLY A 162 20.06 -1.66 -11.94
N SER A 163 19.50 -1.04 -10.90
CA SER A 163 18.14 -1.30 -10.45
C SER A 163 17.14 -0.45 -11.22
N THR A 164 15.96 -0.98 -11.43
CA THR A 164 14.84 -0.29 -12.06
C THR A 164 13.52 -0.68 -11.37
N LEU A 165 12.40 -0.19 -11.88
CA LEU A 165 11.07 -0.55 -11.36
C LEU A 165 10.84 -2.07 -11.47
N LEU A 166 10.87 -2.77 -10.33
CA LEU A 166 10.76 -4.22 -10.18
C LEU A 166 11.77 -5.01 -11.03
N GLY A 167 12.91 -4.41 -11.37
CA GLY A 167 13.95 -5.00 -12.19
C GLY A 167 15.34 -4.87 -11.61
N SER A 168 16.29 -5.62 -12.15
CA SER A 168 17.69 -5.65 -11.73
C SER A 168 18.60 -5.64 -12.94
N TRP A 169 19.89 -5.37 -12.73
CA TRP A 169 20.94 -5.20 -13.74
C TRP A 169 21.13 -6.38 -14.71
N TRP A 170 20.60 -7.57 -14.39
CA TRP A 170 20.67 -8.76 -15.27
C TRP A 170 19.43 -8.96 -16.15
N GLU A 171 18.41 -8.11 -16.02
CA GLU A 171 17.20 -8.14 -16.82
C GLU A 171 17.08 -6.84 -17.62
N ASP A 172 16.63 -6.94 -18.87
CA ASP A 172 16.22 -5.73 -19.60
C ASP A 172 15.03 -5.09 -18.91
N PRO A 173 15.00 -3.75 -18.74
CA PRO A 173 13.85 -3.05 -18.22
C PRO A 173 12.57 -3.40 -18.97
N GLY A 174 11.53 -3.78 -18.28
CA GLY A 174 10.29 -4.21 -18.90
C GLY A 174 9.07 -4.05 -17.97
N GLN A 175 7.91 -3.86 -18.59
CA GLN A 175 6.64 -3.75 -17.88
C GLN A 175 6.35 -5.01 -17.08
N LYS A 176 5.94 -4.85 -15.83
CA LYS A 176 5.55 -5.95 -14.94
C LYS A 176 4.19 -5.66 -14.31
N ASP A 177 3.30 -6.65 -14.37
CA ASP A 177 1.98 -6.60 -13.76
C ASP A 177 1.98 -7.26 -12.39
N GLY A 178 1.35 -6.61 -11.42
CA GLY A 178 1.09 -7.12 -10.08
C GLY A 178 -0.39 -7.08 -9.73
N TYR A 179 -0.83 -8.00 -8.88
CA TYR A 179 -2.22 -8.13 -8.45
C TYR A 179 -2.30 -8.35 -6.95
N CYS A 180 -3.37 -7.84 -6.35
CA CYS A 180 -3.68 -8.10 -4.96
C CYS A 180 -5.18 -8.36 -4.79
N VAL A 181 -5.52 -9.25 -3.85
CA VAL A 181 -6.88 -9.45 -3.39
C VAL A 181 -6.91 -9.35 -1.86
N TYR A 182 -7.89 -8.65 -1.33
CA TYR A 182 -8.08 -8.46 0.09
C TYR A 182 -9.57 -8.57 0.43
N GLY A 183 -9.90 -9.39 1.41
CA GLY A 183 -11.29 -9.56 1.83
C GLY A 183 -11.40 -9.84 3.31
N GLY A 184 -12.60 -9.64 3.85
CA GLY A 184 -12.84 -9.90 5.25
C GLY A 184 -14.31 -9.94 5.61
N VAL A 185 -14.55 -10.52 6.77
CA VAL A 185 -15.88 -10.61 7.41
C VAL A 185 -15.76 -10.18 8.87
N ARG A 186 -16.82 -9.56 9.39
CA ARG A 186 -16.92 -9.16 10.79
C ARG A 186 -18.32 -9.41 11.30
N TYR A 187 -18.43 -10.24 12.32
CA TYR A 187 -19.68 -10.56 12.99
C TYR A 187 -19.84 -9.74 14.28
N SER A 188 -21.00 -9.11 14.45
CA SER A 188 -21.32 -8.24 15.58
C SER A 188 -22.24 -8.93 16.57
N LEU A 189 -21.83 -8.99 17.84
CA LEU A 189 -22.64 -9.40 18.99
C LEU A 189 -23.10 -8.13 19.71
N ALA A 190 -24.14 -7.48 19.18
CA ALA A 190 -24.57 -6.15 19.62
C ALA A 190 -24.88 -6.08 21.13
N ASP A 191 -25.53 -7.10 21.68
CA ASP A 191 -25.90 -7.17 23.11
C ASP A 191 -24.69 -7.17 24.05
N MET A 192 -23.54 -7.59 23.56
CA MET A 192 -22.28 -7.65 24.33
C MET A 192 -21.30 -6.53 23.99
N GLY A 193 -21.60 -5.72 22.97
CA GLY A 193 -20.68 -4.73 22.43
C GLY A 193 -19.41 -5.36 21.82
N LEU A 194 -19.48 -6.62 21.38
CA LEU A 194 -18.34 -7.35 20.83
C LEU A 194 -18.49 -7.55 19.33
N LYS A 195 -17.36 -7.49 18.61
CA LYS A 195 -17.27 -7.83 17.19
C LYS A 195 -16.08 -8.74 16.96
N PHE A 196 -16.24 -9.76 16.14
CA PHE A 196 -15.16 -10.66 15.74
C PHE A 196 -14.94 -10.57 14.25
N GLY A 197 -13.69 -10.41 13.84
CA GLY A 197 -13.34 -10.26 12.43
C GLY A 197 -12.29 -11.28 11.99
N LEU A 198 -12.38 -11.62 10.71
CA LEU A 198 -11.41 -12.42 9.95
C LEU A 198 -11.12 -11.68 8.66
N GLU A 199 -9.84 -11.49 8.34
CA GLU A 199 -9.39 -10.85 7.12
C GLU A 199 -8.27 -11.65 6.48
N TYR A 200 -8.18 -11.58 5.15
CA TYR A 200 -7.13 -12.22 4.39
C TYR A 200 -6.71 -11.34 3.22
N ASN A 201 -5.38 -11.22 3.03
CA ASN A 201 -4.76 -10.51 1.93
C ASN A 201 -3.78 -11.42 1.21
N TYR A 202 -3.72 -11.30 -0.13
CA TYR A 202 -2.74 -11.94 -0.97
C TYR A 202 -2.23 -10.97 -2.04
N GLY A 203 -0.92 -10.85 -2.17
CA GLY A 203 -0.26 -10.09 -3.22
C GLY A 203 0.69 -10.95 -4.04
N THR A 204 0.67 -10.79 -5.36
CA THR A 204 1.57 -11.50 -6.29
C THR A 204 2.98 -10.93 -6.28
N LYS A 205 3.93 -11.59 -6.95
CA LYS A 205 5.35 -11.22 -7.05
C LYS A 205 5.60 -9.74 -7.36
N ASN A 206 4.87 -9.19 -8.32
CA ASN A 206 5.08 -7.83 -8.81
C ASN A 206 4.08 -6.81 -8.23
N TRP A 207 3.36 -7.18 -7.17
CA TRP A 207 2.40 -6.29 -6.56
C TRP A 207 3.07 -5.08 -5.92
N ILE A 208 2.57 -3.89 -6.25
CA ILE A 208 2.95 -2.62 -5.62
C ILE A 208 1.69 -2.01 -4.99
N SER A 209 1.71 -1.83 -3.68
CA SER A 209 0.73 -1.03 -2.96
C SER A 209 1.35 0.31 -2.63
N MET A 210 0.65 1.40 -2.95
CA MET A 210 1.03 2.75 -2.53
C MET A 210 0.53 3.04 -1.12
N THR A 211 0.77 2.10 -0.18
CA THR A 211 0.37 2.20 1.21
C THR A 211 1.62 2.10 2.08
N PRO A 212 2.21 3.24 2.48
CA PRO A 212 3.34 3.23 3.40
C PRO A 212 2.90 2.74 4.77
N ALA A 213 3.79 2.04 5.47
CA ALA A 213 3.54 1.44 6.77
C ALA A 213 3.83 2.41 7.93
N HIS A 214 3.40 3.65 7.85
CA HIS A 214 3.71 4.69 8.86
C HIS A 214 3.16 4.39 10.25
N ASP A 215 2.07 3.64 10.34
CA ASP A 215 1.39 3.25 11.57
C ASP A 215 1.50 1.73 11.87
N ASP A 216 2.18 0.97 11.03
CA ASP A 216 2.47 -0.45 11.24
C ASP A 216 3.89 -0.62 11.81
N MET A 217 4.10 -1.64 12.64
CA MET A 217 5.40 -1.88 13.27
C MET A 217 6.49 -2.34 12.29
N THR A 218 6.09 -2.96 11.19
CA THR A 218 7.01 -3.53 10.20
C THR A 218 6.63 -3.14 8.78
N GLN A 219 5.41 -3.46 8.35
CA GLN A 219 4.95 -3.28 6.98
C GLN A 219 3.43 -3.34 6.89
N ALA A 220 2.85 -2.57 5.97
CA ALA A 220 1.43 -2.65 5.69
C ALA A 220 1.05 -4.04 5.14
N LYS A 221 0.07 -4.72 5.75
CA LYS A 221 -0.42 -6.02 5.28
C LYS A 221 -0.84 -6.02 3.82
N LEU A 222 -1.34 -4.88 3.32
CA LEU A 222 -1.80 -4.71 1.94
C LEU A 222 -0.66 -4.65 0.92
N ALA A 223 0.56 -4.39 1.36
CA ALA A 223 1.75 -4.34 0.53
C ALA A 223 2.49 -5.69 0.43
N THR A 224 2.07 -6.68 1.21
CA THR A 224 2.74 -7.99 1.28
C THR A 224 2.65 -8.71 -0.06
N ARG A 225 3.80 -9.20 -0.53
CA ARG A 225 3.95 -10.15 -1.65
C ARG A 225 3.95 -11.56 -1.08
N GLY A 226 2.78 -12.17 -1.01
CA GLY A 226 2.50 -13.40 -0.28
C GLY A 226 1.17 -13.29 0.46
N HIS A 227 1.05 -13.94 1.59
CA HIS A 227 -0.19 -14.15 2.31
C HIS A 227 -0.21 -13.42 3.65
N VAL A 228 -1.36 -12.83 4.02
CA VAL A 228 -1.60 -12.32 5.38
C VAL A 228 -2.97 -12.75 5.84
N GLY A 229 -3.02 -13.48 6.94
CA GLY A 229 -4.25 -13.78 7.66
C GLY A 229 -4.36 -12.93 8.93
N GLU A 230 -5.55 -12.41 9.23
CA GLU A 230 -5.79 -11.64 10.45
C GLU A 230 -7.07 -12.12 11.13
N VAL A 231 -7.00 -12.31 12.45
CA VAL A 231 -8.18 -12.50 13.30
C VAL A 231 -8.17 -11.44 14.38
N TYR A 232 -9.34 -10.89 14.70
CA TYR A 232 -9.43 -9.86 15.73
C TYR A 232 -10.77 -9.84 16.45
N MET A 233 -10.75 -9.24 17.64
CA MET A 233 -11.92 -8.90 18.43
C MET A 233 -11.93 -7.39 18.68
N ILE A 234 -13.07 -6.76 18.52
CA ILE A 234 -13.33 -5.38 18.94
C ILE A 234 -14.32 -5.41 20.08
N TRP A 235 -14.03 -4.64 21.12
CA TRP A 235 -14.93 -4.40 22.23
C TRP A 235 -15.29 -2.93 22.31
N ASP A 236 -16.55 -2.60 22.01
CA ASP A 236 -17.09 -1.27 22.18
C ASP A 236 -17.29 -1.01 23.70
N LEU A 237 -16.51 -0.07 24.23
CA LEU A 237 -16.51 0.23 25.66
C LEU A 237 -17.73 1.09 26.03
N PRO A 238 -18.45 0.79 27.12
CA PRO A 238 -19.64 1.55 27.54
C PRO A 238 -19.25 2.85 28.26
N VAL A 239 -18.60 3.79 27.53
CA VAL A 239 -18.10 5.03 28.10
C VAL A 239 -19.08 6.21 27.99
N GLY A 240 -20.09 6.11 27.13
CA GLY A 240 -21.07 7.18 26.89
C GLY A 240 -21.79 7.63 28.16
N ASP A 241 -22.25 6.68 28.97
CA ASP A 241 -22.93 6.96 30.25
C ASP A 241 -22.00 7.52 31.34
N LEU A 242 -20.66 7.35 31.15
CA LEU A 242 -19.67 7.75 32.17
C LEU A 242 -19.08 9.14 31.92
N LEU A 243 -18.94 9.54 30.66
CA LEU A 243 -18.23 10.77 30.30
C LEU A 243 -19.11 11.77 29.55
N SER A 244 -19.82 11.34 28.49
CA SER A 244 -20.70 12.17 27.67
C SER A 244 -21.40 11.31 26.62
N ASP A 245 -22.64 11.65 26.25
CA ASP A 245 -23.39 11.01 25.15
C ASP A 245 -22.67 11.07 23.78
N LYS A 246 -21.63 11.89 23.69
CA LYS A 246 -20.81 12.02 22.46
C LYS A 246 -19.52 11.21 22.50
N CYS A 247 -19.17 10.66 23.66
CA CYS A 247 -17.97 9.83 23.79
C CYS A 247 -18.20 8.45 23.22
N ALA A 248 -17.24 8.00 22.42
CA ALA A 248 -17.17 6.60 21.96
C ALA A 248 -15.74 6.09 22.20
N ALA A 249 -15.61 4.87 22.72
CA ALA A 249 -14.32 4.22 22.85
C ALA A 249 -14.44 2.73 22.52
N PHE A 250 -13.38 2.18 21.96
CA PHE A 250 -13.26 0.75 21.72
C PHE A 250 -11.84 0.26 22.01
N MET A 251 -11.74 -1.05 22.22
CA MET A 251 -10.47 -1.78 22.22
C MET A 251 -10.49 -2.80 21.10
N ARG A 252 -9.37 -2.96 20.38
CA ARG A 252 -9.15 -4.02 19.40
C ARG A 252 -7.95 -4.84 19.80
N LEU A 253 -8.16 -6.14 19.98
CA LEU A 253 -7.12 -7.14 20.11
C LEU A 253 -7.09 -7.97 18.83
N GLY A 254 -5.92 -8.09 18.20
CA GLY A 254 -5.79 -8.84 16.97
C GLY A 254 -4.48 -9.61 16.89
N TYR A 255 -4.51 -10.61 16.02
CA TYR A 255 -3.37 -11.42 15.63
C TYR A 255 -3.28 -11.44 14.11
N GLN A 256 -2.08 -11.20 13.58
CA GLN A 256 -1.76 -11.26 12.16
C GLN A 256 -0.64 -12.28 11.94
N HIS A 257 -0.81 -13.11 10.92
CA HIS A 257 0.20 -14.02 10.42
C HIS A 257 0.54 -13.64 8.99
N TYR A 258 1.83 -13.40 8.75
CA TYR A 258 2.40 -13.08 7.45
C TYR A 258 3.22 -14.27 6.96
N GLU A 259 3.05 -14.62 5.70
CA GLU A 259 3.88 -15.56 4.96
C GLU A 259 4.29 -14.87 3.65
N TYR A 260 5.58 -14.58 3.53
CA TYR A 260 6.13 -13.88 2.38
C TYR A 260 6.61 -14.88 1.34
N ASP A 261 6.04 -14.81 0.14
CA ASP A 261 6.49 -15.63 -1.00
C ASP A 261 7.65 -14.96 -1.73
N TYR A 262 7.70 -13.61 -1.70
CA TYR A 262 8.69 -12.81 -2.42
C TYR A 262 9.26 -11.70 -1.56
N THR A 263 10.52 -11.34 -1.87
CA THR A 263 11.21 -10.21 -1.25
C THR A 263 10.65 -8.86 -1.68
N GLY A 264 11.07 -7.78 -1.01
CA GLY A 264 10.80 -6.40 -1.41
C GLY A 264 9.33 -5.97 -1.32
N SER A 265 8.51 -6.64 -0.51
CA SER A 265 7.12 -6.21 -0.26
C SER A 265 7.04 -4.73 0.09
N GLY A 266 6.11 -3.98 -0.55
CA GLY A 266 5.95 -2.54 -0.33
C GLY A 266 6.98 -1.65 -1.04
N ASN A 267 7.93 -2.23 -1.76
CA ASN A 267 8.94 -1.50 -2.53
C ASN A 267 8.71 -1.68 -4.03
N TRP A 268 9.12 -0.70 -4.82
CA TRP A 268 9.11 -0.74 -6.28
C TRP A 268 10.50 -0.86 -6.90
N LEU A 269 11.58 -0.65 -6.12
CA LEU A 269 12.96 -0.73 -6.58
C LEU A 269 13.48 -2.17 -6.53
N GLY A 270 14.12 -2.61 -7.58
CA GLY A 270 14.77 -3.93 -7.68
C GLY A 270 13.81 -5.09 -7.93
N ALA A 271 14.33 -6.21 -8.43
CA ALA A 271 13.56 -7.39 -8.76
C ALA A 271 13.16 -8.17 -7.49
N PRO A 272 11.86 -8.49 -7.30
CA PRO A 272 11.46 -9.39 -6.22
C PRO A 272 11.99 -10.81 -6.47
N ALA A 273 12.73 -11.36 -5.51
CA ALA A 273 13.20 -12.74 -5.52
C ALA A 273 12.19 -13.66 -4.79
N ASP A 274 12.09 -14.92 -5.26
CA ASP A 274 11.36 -15.95 -4.55
C ASP A 274 12.12 -16.32 -3.27
N ILE A 275 11.43 -16.38 -2.15
CA ILE A 275 12.06 -16.66 -0.85
C ILE A 275 12.58 -18.09 -0.78
N ASP A 276 11.95 -19.03 -1.47
CA ASP A 276 12.39 -20.42 -1.54
C ASP A 276 13.62 -20.63 -2.47
N GLU A 277 13.97 -19.61 -3.28
CA GLU A 277 15.07 -19.69 -4.26
C GLU A 277 16.27 -18.80 -3.89
N LEU A 278 16.42 -18.39 -2.65
CA LEU A 278 17.52 -17.50 -2.20
C LEU A 278 18.89 -18.18 -2.16
N ASP A 279 18.94 -19.50 -2.30
CA ASP A 279 20.21 -20.25 -2.46
C ASP A 279 20.85 -20.01 -3.84
N ASP A 280 20.11 -19.49 -4.82
CA ASP A 280 20.65 -19.05 -6.11
C ASP A 280 21.44 -17.73 -5.90
N PRO A 281 22.73 -17.69 -6.30
CA PRO A 281 23.53 -16.45 -6.18
C PRO A 281 22.92 -15.22 -6.87
N LEU A 282 22.10 -15.40 -7.92
CA LEU A 282 21.39 -14.31 -8.59
C LEU A 282 20.27 -13.72 -7.75
N ASN A 283 19.73 -14.47 -6.79
CA ASN A 283 18.70 -14.06 -5.85
C ASN A 283 19.27 -13.64 -4.49
N ALA A 284 20.61 -13.55 -4.36
CA ALA A 284 21.25 -13.18 -3.11
C ALA A 284 20.77 -11.80 -2.62
N GLN A 285 20.49 -11.71 -1.32
CA GLN A 285 20.04 -10.49 -0.66
C GLN A 285 21.14 -9.97 0.27
N PHE A 286 21.28 -8.64 0.39
CA PHE A 286 22.21 -8.03 1.34
C PHE A 286 21.87 -8.38 2.79
N PHE A 287 20.57 -8.55 3.09
CA PHE A 287 20.08 -8.94 4.41
C PHE A 287 19.18 -10.15 4.25
N ALA A 288 19.20 -11.06 5.22
CA ALA A 288 18.30 -12.20 5.23
C ALA A 288 16.83 -11.72 5.24
N PRO A 289 16.02 -12.04 4.24
CA PRO A 289 14.62 -11.66 4.22
C PRO A 289 13.81 -12.42 5.27
N ILE A 290 12.71 -11.83 5.69
CA ILE A 290 11.76 -12.46 6.59
C ILE A 290 10.84 -13.35 5.75
N GLU A 291 10.79 -14.64 6.06
CA GLU A 291 9.85 -15.60 5.44
C GLU A 291 8.48 -15.53 6.09
N LYS A 292 8.44 -15.50 7.43
CA LYS A 292 7.19 -15.51 8.22
C LYS A 292 7.28 -14.52 9.37
N MET A 293 6.14 -13.93 9.70
CA MET A 293 6.04 -13.01 10.84
C MET A 293 4.69 -13.18 11.52
N ASP A 294 4.72 -13.19 12.84
CA ASP A 294 3.54 -13.19 13.69
C ASP A 294 3.46 -11.89 14.49
N GLN A 295 2.31 -11.24 14.47
CA GLN A 295 2.09 -10.00 15.20
C GLN A 295 0.84 -10.12 16.06
N VAL A 296 0.96 -9.78 17.34
CA VAL A 296 -0.18 -9.53 18.23
C VAL A 296 -0.22 -8.04 18.54
N TYR A 297 -1.39 -7.43 18.39
CA TYR A 297 -1.56 -6.02 18.69
C TYR A 297 -2.78 -5.74 19.56
N LEU A 298 -2.68 -4.71 20.38
CA LEU A 298 -3.77 -4.13 21.15
C LEU A 298 -3.87 -2.65 20.83
N THR A 299 -5.03 -2.24 20.34
CA THR A 299 -5.34 -0.83 20.07
C THR A 299 -6.47 -0.37 20.97
N MET A 300 -6.38 0.85 21.48
CA MET A 300 -7.46 1.54 22.18
C MET A 300 -7.66 2.91 21.55
N GLU A 301 -8.90 3.23 21.23
CA GLU A 301 -9.26 4.53 20.67
C GLU A 301 -10.43 5.11 21.46
N ALA A 302 -10.39 6.42 21.72
CA ALA A 302 -11.46 7.17 22.31
C ALA A 302 -11.69 8.48 21.53
N SER A 303 -12.94 8.80 21.26
CA SER A 303 -13.38 10.05 20.65
C SER A 303 -14.28 10.82 21.61
N PHE A 304 -14.13 12.16 21.66
CA PHE A 304 -14.83 13.05 22.58
C PHE A 304 -15.65 14.10 21.83
#